data_0a5ad3628e69046e3857313d693dfb27
#
_entry.id   0a5ad3628e69046e3857313d693dfb27
#
_cell.length_a   1.000
_cell.length_b   1.000
_cell.length_c   1.000
_cell.angle_alpha   90.00
_cell.angle_beta   90.00
_cell.angle_gamma   90.00
#
_symmetry.space_group_name_H-M   'P 1'
#
loop_
_entity.id
_entity.type
_entity.pdbx_description
1 polymer ?
#
loop_
_entity_poly.entity_id
_entity_poly.type
_entity_poly.pdbx_seq_one_letter_code
_entity_poly.pdbx_strand_id
1 'polypeptide(L)'
;MERLTLPYFDEREASIDTIVIHCLAYDVEDALKSFVQNEVSAHFLIDEKGKIYNLVDEQKRAWHAGISFWKGKTNLNHNSVGIELCSPMLGQSPYPMRQISALIRLCQHLKRKYHIKKERIIGHSDIAPTRKPDPGKAFPWHFLARRGLGIWYNKKNAKKIAVEDEKALLEKIGYDVTNQNAARWAFIRHFMPAFIPTDTVENLLKKPYPDEIKIDMPLLIQTLKAVLFEIEK
;
A
#
# COMPACT_ATOMS: atom_id res chain seq x y z
N MET A 1 -10.89 13.27 15.33
CA MET A 1 -11.20 12.95 13.92
C MET A 1 -12.26 13.94 13.46
N GLU A 2 -12.02 14.59 12.34
CA GLU A 2 -12.96 15.53 11.72
C GLU A 2 -13.71 14.80 10.60
N ARG A 3 -15.00 15.10 10.41
CA ARG A 3 -15.79 14.48 9.34
C ARG A 3 -15.96 15.47 8.18
N LEU A 4 -15.51 15.06 7.00
CA LEU A 4 -15.69 15.77 5.73
C LEU A 4 -16.27 14.75 4.74
N THR A 5 -17.43 15.01 4.15
CA THR A 5 -18.09 14.00 3.32
C THR A 5 -17.78 14.21 1.85
N LEU A 6 -17.21 13.17 1.18
CA LEU A 6 -17.09 13.08 -0.27
C LEU A 6 -18.28 12.30 -0.86
N PRO A 7 -18.79 12.66 -2.05
CA PRO A 7 -19.97 12.01 -2.65
C PRO A 7 -19.66 10.73 -3.43
N TYR A 8 -18.38 10.41 -3.69
CA TYR A 8 -17.96 9.32 -4.59
C TYR A 8 -17.82 7.99 -3.83
N PHE A 9 -18.95 7.38 -3.51
CA PHE A 9 -19.04 6.07 -2.86
C PHE A 9 -20.36 5.39 -3.23
N ASP A 10 -20.43 4.09 -2.98
CA ASP A 10 -21.65 3.30 -3.11
C ASP A 10 -21.74 2.22 -2.02
N GLU A 11 -22.66 1.27 -2.18
CA GLU A 11 -22.83 0.19 -1.22
C GLU A 11 -21.70 -0.85 -1.37
N ARG A 12 -21.31 -1.40 -0.22
CA ARG A 12 -20.28 -2.43 -0.15
C ARG A 12 -20.92 -3.81 -0.35
N GLU A 13 -20.34 -4.61 -1.24
CA GLU A 13 -20.82 -5.98 -1.54
C GLU A 13 -20.04 -7.08 -0.79
N ALA A 14 -18.96 -6.71 -0.11
CA ALA A 14 -18.12 -7.66 0.60
C ALA A 14 -17.70 -7.14 1.98
N SER A 15 -17.41 -8.06 2.90
CA SER A 15 -16.87 -7.73 4.21
C SER A 15 -15.47 -7.11 4.10
N ILE A 16 -15.17 -6.18 4.97
CA ILE A 16 -13.85 -5.54 5.06
C ILE A 16 -12.84 -6.53 5.63
N ASP A 17 -11.77 -6.80 4.88
CA ASP A 17 -10.67 -7.68 5.29
C ASP A 17 -9.28 -7.11 4.98
N THR A 18 -9.21 -5.91 4.39
CA THR A 18 -7.97 -5.31 3.90
C THR A 18 -7.90 -3.82 4.25
N ILE A 19 -6.70 -3.32 4.56
CA ILE A 19 -6.38 -1.89 4.61
C ILE A 19 -5.40 -1.60 3.48
N VAL A 20 -5.72 -0.60 2.65
CA VAL A 20 -4.83 -0.10 1.59
C VAL A 20 -4.32 1.28 1.99
N ILE A 21 -3.00 1.39 2.08
CA ILE A 21 -2.32 2.65 2.38
C ILE A 21 -1.96 3.33 1.07
N HIS A 22 -2.35 4.60 0.99
CA HIS A 22 -2.11 5.49 -0.15
C HIS A 22 -1.32 6.72 0.29
N CYS A 23 -0.85 7.50 -0.68
CA CYS A 23 -0.50 8.89 -0.44
C CYS A 23 -0.76 9.75 -1.67
N LEU A 24 -1.01 11.03 -1.42
CA LEU A 24 -1.23 12.06 -2.41
C LEU A 24 -0.10 13.09 -2.34
N ALA A 25 0.33 13.61 -3.49
CA ALA A 25 1.32 14.69 -3.57
C ALA A 25 0.71 16.08 -3.27
N TYR A 26 -0.19 16.15 -2.30
CA TYR A 26 -1.00 17.33 -1.99
C TYR A 26 -1.06 17.57 -0.47
N ASP A 27 -1.40 18.78 -0.08
CA ASP A 27 -1.94 19.07 1.24
C ASP A 27 -3.43 18.68 1.34
N VAL A 28 -4.09 18.98 2.46
CA VAL A 28 -5.49 18.58 2.68
C VAL A 28 -6.45 19.27 1.71
N GLU A 29 -6.27 20.58 1.46
CA GLU A 29 -7.18 21.36 0.62
C GLU A 29 -7.10 20.88 -0.83
N ASP A 30 -5.91 20.73 -1.37
CA ASP A 30 -5.68 20.26 -2.73
C ASP A 30 -6.03 18.78 -2.89
N ALA A 31 -5.82 17.95 -1.87
CA ALA A 31 -6.29 16.56 -1.86
C ALA A 31 -7.82 16.49 -2.00
N LEU A 32 -8.56 17.30 -1.24
CA LEU A 32 -10.03 17.34 -1.33
C LEU A 32 -10.51 17.82 -2.72
N LYS A 33 -9.87 18.85 -3.28
CA LYS A 33 -10.15 19.29 -4.66
C LYS A 33 -9.88 18.18 -5.67
N SER A 34 -8.74 17.49 -5.53
CA SER A 34 -8.35 16.38 -6.41
C SER A 34 -9.34 15.22 -6.35
N PHE A 35 -9.84 14.84 -5.17
CA PHE A 35 -10.88 13.82 -5.06
C PHE A 35 -12.13 14.20 -5.84
N VAL A 36 -12.58 15.44 -5.72
CA VAL A 36 -13.77 15.93 -6.44
C VAL A 36 -13.55 15.98 -7.95
N GLN A 37 -12.41 16.53 -8.39
CA GLN A 37 -12.08 16.67 -9.82
C GLN A 37 -11.93 15.33 -10.53
N ASN A 38 -11.42 14.30 -9.84
CA ASN A 38 -11.19 12.97 -10.41
C ASN A 38 -12.32 11.97 -10.10
N GLU A 39 -13.39 12.41 -9.45
CA GLU A 39 -14.52 11.56 -9.07
C GLU A 39 -14.10 10.29 -8.31
N VAL A 40 -13.17 10.45 -7.36
CA VAL A 40 -12.65 9.38 -6.50
C VAL A 40 -12.77 9.75 -5.03
N SER A 41 -12.52 8.80 -4.15
CA SER A 41 -12.59 9.03 -2.71
C SER A 41 -11.67 8.10 -1.94
N ALA A 42 -11.52 8.36 -0.64
CA ALA A 42 -10.94 7.43 0.33
C ALA A 42 -11.79 7.47 1.60
N HIS A 43 -11.61 6.49 2.48
CA HIS A 43 -12.35 6.49 3.77
C HIS A 43 -11.73 7.51 4.74
N PHE A 44 -10.41 7.61 4.73
CA PHE A 44 -9.66 8.49 5.61
C PHE A 44 -8.56 9.24 4.87
N LEU A 45 -8.30 10.47 5.32
CA LEU A 45 -7.13 11.27 4.96
C LEU A 45 -6.40 11.66 6.25
N ILE A 46 -5.06 11.58 6.25
CA ILE A 46 -4.23 12.00 7.38
C ILE A 46 -3.23 13.05 6.90
N ASP A 47 -3.27 14.24 7.51
CA ASP A 47 -2.34 15.31 7.18
C ASP A 47 -0.96 15.09 7.82
N GLU A 48 0.03 15.89 7.43
CA GLU A 48 1.38 15.85 7.97
C GLU A 48 1.46 16.19 9.47
N LYS A 49 0.41 16.82 10.04
CA LYS A 49 0.29 17.12 11.48
C LYS A 49 -0.29 15.95 12.27
N GLY A 50 -0.77 14.89 11.57
CA GLY A 50 -1.39 13.71 12.16
C GLY A 50 -2.88 13.90 12.49
N LYS A 51 -3.53 14.92 11.93
CA LYS A 51 -4.98 15.07 12.03
C LYS A 51 -5.65 14.11 11.05
N ILE A 52 -6.66 13.39 11.52
CA ILE A 52 -7.41 12.40 10.75
C ILE A 52 -8.74 13.02 10.32
N TYR A 53 -9.01 12.93 9.03
CA TYR A 53 -10.28 13.30 8.41
C TYR A 53 -10.99 12.04 7.95
N ASN A 54 -12.27 11.87 8.30
CA ASN A 54 -13.13 10.82 7.77
C ASN A 54 -13.90 11.40 6.58
N LEU A 55 -13.67 10.83 5.39
CA LEU A 55 -14.22 11.33 4.12
C LEU A 55 -15.41 10.50 3.64
N VAL A 56 -15.34 9.18 3.82
CA VAL A 56 -16.41 8.23 3.51
C VAL A 56 -16.57 7.30 4.69
N ASP A 57 -17.81 6.95 5.02
CA ASP A 57 -18.09 5.95 6.05
C ASP A 57 -17.46 4.62 5.67
N GLU A 58 -16.76 3.98 6.61
CA GLU A 58 -16.06 2.72 6.33
C GLU A 58 -16.99 1.56 5.94
N GLN A 59 -18.30 1.64 6.27
CA GLN A 59 -19.30 0.67 5.82
C GLN A 59 -19.67 0.86 4.34
N LYS A 60 -19.35 1.99 3.74
CA LYS A 60 -19.55 2.25 2.31
C LYS A 60 -18.30 1.84 1.52
N ARG A 61 -18.45 1.67 0.22
CA ARG A 61 -17.36 1.41 -0.71
C ARG A 61 -16.82 2.74 -1.25
N ALA A 62 -15.74 3.25 -0.68
CA ALA A 62 -15.01 4.38 -1.26
C ALA A 62 -14.25 3.94 -2.52
N TRP A 63 -14.04 4.86 -3.46
CA TRP A 63 -13.42 4.59 -4.76
C TRP A 63 -11.94 4.99 -4.76
N HIS A 64 -11.09 4.19 -4.08
CA HIS A 64 -9.66 4.49 -3.86
C HIS A 64 -8.69 3.54 -4.57
N ALA A 65 -9.07 2.27 -4.78
CA ALA A 65 -8.16 1.25 -5.30
C ALA A 65 -8.12 1.18 -6.83
N GLY A 66 -9.23 1.55 -7.50
CA GLY A 66 -9.39 1.42 -8.95
C GLY A 66 -9.23 -0.03 -9.41
N ILE A 67 -8.71 -0.23 -10.64
CA ILE A 67 -8.33 -1.55 -11.13
C ILE A 67 -7.21 -2.08 -10.25
N SER A 68 -7.46 -3.17 -9.55
CA SER A 68 -6.59 -3.68 -8.49
C SER A 68 -6.71 -5.18 -8.33
N PHE A 69 -5.65 -5.81 -7.83
CA PHE A 69 -5.59 -7.25 -7.57
C PHE A 69 -4.75 -7.52 -6.33
N TRP A 70 -5.19 -8.44 -5.48
CA TRP A 70 -4.40 -8.98 -4.37
C TRP A 70 -4.90 -10.36 -3.95
N LYS A 71 -4.01 -11.36 -3.94
CA LYS A 71 -4.33 -12.73 -3.48
C LYS A 71 -5.61 -13.27 -4.12
N GLY A 72 -5.73 -13.19 -5.44
CA GLY A 72 -6.86 -13.71 -6.20
C GLY A 72 -8.12 -12.84 -6.19
N LYS A 73 -8.13 -11.73 -5.46
CA LYS A 73 -9.25 -10.77 -5.44
C LYS A 73 -8.97 -9.59 -6.35
N THR A 74 -9.96 -9.19 -7.12
CA THR A 74 -9.97 -7.97 -7.94
C THR A 74 -10.88 -6.92 -7.31
N ASN A 75 -10.79 -5.66 -7.79
CA ASN A 75 -11.66 -4.57 -7.34
C ASN A 75 -11.67 -4.42 -5.80
N LEU A 76 -10.48 -4.18 -5.23
CA LEU A 76 -10.28 -4.15 -3.77
C LEU A 76 -11.12 -3.08 -3.05
N ASN A 77 -11.76 -2.14 -3.78
CA ASN A 77 -12.73 -1.20 -3.17
C ASN A 77 -13.81 -1.93 -2.36
N HIS A 78 -14.26 -3.11 -2.81
CA HIS A 78 -15.34 -3.84 -2.15
C HIS A 78 -14.96 -4.36 -0.75
N ASN A 79 -13.71 -4.75 -0.54
CA ASN A 79 -13.29 -5.44 0.68
C ASN A 79 -12.18 -4.71 1.45
N SER A 80 -11.90 -3.43 1.12
CA SER A 80 -10.85 -2.68 1.81
C SER A 80 -11.32 -1.34 2.37
N VAL A 81 -10.50 -0.82 3.28
CA VAL A 81 -10.52 0.57 3.74
C VAL A 81 -9.30 1.27 3.19
N GLY A 82 -9.50 2.34 2.40
CA GLY A 82 -8.42 3.18 1.89
C GLY A 82 -8.09 4.31 2.85
N ILE A 83 -6.79 4.48 3.15
CA ILE A 83 -6.26 5.56 3.99
C ILE A 83 -5.23 6.33 3.18
N GLU A 84 -5.48 7.59 2.94
CA GLU A 84 -4.59 8.51 2.25
C GLU A 84 -3.71 9.29 3.23
N LEU A 85 -2.47 9.52 2.85
CA LEU A 85 -1.52 10.37 3.57
C LEU A 85 -1.17 11.58 2.70
N CYS A 86 -1.26 12.79 3.23
CA CYS A 86 -0.65 13.95 2.58
C CYS A 86 0.86 13.80 2.57
N SER A 87 1.47 13.78 1.38
CA SER A 87 2.91 13.64 1.20
C SER A 87 3.35 14.36 -0.07
N PRO A 88 3.73 15.66 0.01
CA PRO A 88 4.04 16.49 -1.17
C PRO A 88 5.07 15.87 -2.12
N MET A 89 5.94 15.01 -1.62
CA MET A 89 6.94 14.27 -2.41
C MET A 89 6.50 12.85 -2.79
N LEU A 90 5.20 12.54 -2.72
CA LEU A 90 4.63 11.22 -3.07
C LEU A 90 5.39 10.04 -2.42
N GLY A 91 5.69 10.17 -1.12
CA GLY A 91 6.42 9.15 -0.36
C GLY A 91 7.88 8.94 -0.79
N GLN A 92 8.52 9.91 -1.47
CA GLN A 92 9.97 9.90 -1.73
C GLN A 92 10.78 10.38 -0.51
N SER A 93 10.18 11.22 0.34
CA SER A 93 10.74 11.70 1.59
C SER A 93 10.09 11.03 2.80
N PRO A 94 10.79 10.91 3.94
CA PRO A 94 10.23 10.33 5.16
C PRO A 94 8.97 11.06 5.64
N TYR A 95 7.99 10.29 6.06
CA TYR A 95 6.75 10.78 6.64
C TYR A 95 6.97 11.33 8.06
N PRO A 96 6.32 12.46 8.44
CA PRO A 96 6.39 12.97 9.81
C PRO A 96 5.91 11.93 10.84
N MET A 97 6.64 11.77 11.93
CA MET A 97 6.31 10.75 12.96
C MET A 97 4.93 10.95 13.58
N ARG A 98 4.42 12.18 13.66
CA ARG A 98 3.06 12.49 14.13
C ARG A 98 1.99 11.93 13.17
N GLN A 99 2.23 11.98 11.85
CA GLN A 99 1.36 11.39 10.82
C GLN A 99 1.39 9.86 10.90
N ILE A 100 2.57 9.25 10.97
CA ILE A 100 2.73 7.80 11.13
C ILE A 100 2.11 7.31 12.45
N SER A 101 2.24 8.06 13.54
CA SER A 101 1.59 7.71 14.81
C SER A 101 0.05 7.74 14.71
N ALA A 102 -0.51 8.70 13.98
CA ALA A 102 -1.94 8.77 13.71
C ALA A 102 -2.40 7.58 12.86
N LEU A 103 -1.67 7.27 11.78
CA LEU A 103 -1.92 6.10 10.92
C LEU A 103 -1.90 4.80 11.74
N ILE A 104 -0.91 4.60 12.60
CA ILE A 104 -0.80 3.40 13.45
C ILE A 104 -2.05 3.25 14.32
N ARG A 105 -2.49 4.30 15.01
CA ARG A 105 -3.70 4.25 15.86
C ARG A 105 -4.94 3.89 15.04
N LEU A 106 -5.11 4.51 13.86
CA LEU A 106 -6.23 4.22 12.97
C LEU A 106 -6.19 2.79 12.46
N CYS A 107 -5.05 2.32 11.95
CA CYS A 107 -4.89 0.95 11.48
C CYS A 107 -5.12 -0.09 12.60
N GLN A 108 -4.64 0.16 13.81
CA GLN A 108 -4.89 -0.73 14.96
C GLN A 108 -6.37 -0.78 15.33
N HIS A 109 -7.09 0.35 15.25
CA HIS A 109 -8.54 0.39 15.46
C HIS A 109 -9.27 -0.45 14.41
N LEU A 110 -9.02 -0.18 13.12
CA LEU A 110 -9.66 -0.89 12.00
C LEU A 110 -9.32 -2.38 12.01
N LYS A 111 -8.06 -2.73 12.27
CA LYS A 111 -7.60 -4.12 12.37
C LYS A 111 -8.36 -4.89 13.43
N ARG A 112 -8.59 -4.31 14.61
CA ARG A 112 -9.40 -4.95 15.68
C ARG A 112 -10.87 -5.03 15.31
N LYS A 113 -11.43 -3.93 14.78
CA LYS A 113 -12.86 -3.83 14.45
C LYS A 113 -13.29 -4.85 13.39
N TYR A 114 -12.45 -5.05 12.37
CA TYR A 114 -12.75 -5.90 11.21
C TYR A 114 -11.95 -7.22 11.19
N HIS A 115 -11.20 -7.53 12.25
CA HIS A 115 -10.36 -8.74 12.34
C HIS A 115 -9.38 -8.88 11.16
N ILE A 116 -8.84 -7.73 10.66
CA ILE A 116 -7.94 -7.70 9.50
C ILE A 116 -6.62 -8.37 9.86
N LYS A 117 -6.20 -9.34 9.06
CA LYS A 117 -4.90 -9.99 9.22
C LYS A 117 -3.76 -9.04 8.88
N LYS A 118 -2.58 -9.21 9.53
CA LYS A 118 -1.43 -8.33 9.32
C LYS A 118 -0.98 -8.26 7.86
N GLU A 119 -1.02 -9.37 7.13
CA GLU A 119 -0.63 -9.49 5.72
C GLU A 119 -1.66 -8.89 4.73
N ARG A 120 -2.74 -8.32 5.27
CA ARG A 120 -3.77 -7.59 4.52
C ARG A 120 -3.70 -6.08 4.76
N ILE A 121 -2.59 -5.59 5.32
CA ILE A 121 -2.28 -4.15 5.42
C ILE A 121 -1.16 -3.90 4.43
N ILE A 122 -1.49 -3.30 3.29
CA ILE A 122 -0.68 -3.24 2.08
C ILE A 122 -0.73 -1.85 1.44
N GLY A 123 0.14 -1.59 0.50
CA GLY A 123 0.20 -0.33 -0.25
C GLY A 123 -0.61 -0.36 -1.54
N HIS A 124 -0.94 0.81 -2.06
CA HIS A 124 -1.59 0.92 -3.37
C HIS A 124 -0.72 0.33 -4.48
N SER A 125 0.61 0.54 -4.43
CA SER A 125 1.55 -0.06 -5.37
C SER A 125 1.54 -1.59 -5.34
N ASP A 126 1.23 -2.22 -4.21
CA ASP A 126 1.15 -3.68 -4.11
C ASP A 126 -0.03 -4.24 -4.90
N ILE A 127 -1.17 -3.53 -4.90
CA ILE A 127 -2.42 -3.97 -5.53
C ILE A 127 -2.63 -3.45 -6.96
N ALA A 128 -1.87 -2.43 -7.36
CA ALA A 128 -1.95 -1.79 -8.67
C ALA A 128 -0.56 -1.46 -9.24
N PRO A 129 0.35 -2.45 -9.33
CA PRO A 129 1.78 -2.23 -9.57
C PRO A 129 2.09 -1.54 -10.90
N THR A 130 1.23 -1.70 -11.91
CA THR A 130 1.37 -1.06 -13.23
C THR A 130 0.99 0.41 -13.26
N ARG A 131 0.26 0.91 -12.23
CA ARG A 131 -0.37 2.24 -12.26
C ARG A 131 0.04 3.14 -11.11
N LYS A 132 0.48 2.58 -9.98
CA LYS A 132 0.57 3.30 -8.71
C LYS A 132 1.92 3.13 -8.02
N PRO A 133 2.60 4.25 -7.66
CA PRO A 133 3.85 4.22 -6.90
C PRO A 133 3.66 4.35 -5.39
N ASP A 134 2.48 4.76 -4.91
CA ASP A 134 2.20 5.08 -3.51
C ASP A 134 2.00 3.84 -2.62
N PRO A 135 2.34 3.93 -1.34
CA PRO A 135 2.74 5.09 -0.56
C PRO A 135 4.22 5.49 -0.69
N GLY A 136 4.95 5.00 -1.69
CA GLY A 136 6.31 5.39 -2.02
C GLY A 136 7.39 4.67 -1.20
N LYS A 137 8.66 4.87 -1.62
CA LYS A 137 9.82 4.15 -1.09
C LYS A 137 10.18 4.50 0.36
N ALA A 138 9.83 5.71 0.81
CA ALA A 138 10.15 6.17 2.15
C ALA A 138 9.07 5.81 3.19
N PHE A 139 8.01 5.07 2.78
CA PHE A 139 7.00 4.62 3.72
C PHE A 139 7.59 3.59 4.70
N PRO A 140 7.40 3.74 6.02
CA PRO A 140 8.12 2.96 7.03
C PRO A 140 7.48 1.59 7.31
N TRP A 141 7.37 0.71 6.31
CA TRP A 141 6.75 -0.62 6.44
C TRP A 141 7.32 -1.45 7.59
N HIS A 142 8.65 -1.50 7.74
CA HIS A 142 9.28 -2.22 8.84
C HIS A 142 8.82 -1.71 10.23
N PHE A 143 8.69 -0.39 10.38
CA PHE A 143 8.24 0.22 11.62
C PHE A 143 6.79 -0.12 11.97
N LEU A 144 5.91 -0.20 10.96
CA LEU A 144 4.52 -0.63 11.11
C LEU A 144 4.44 -2.13 11.45
N ALA A 145 5.20 -2.96 10.74
CA ALA A 145 5.21 -4.41 10.94
C ALA A 145 5.61 -4.82 12.37
N ARG A 146 6.57 -4.09 12.98
CA ARG A 146 6.93 -4.27 14.40
C ARG A 146 5.77 -3.98 15.38
N ARG A 147 4.68 -3.37 14.89
CA ARG A 147 3.45 -3.08 15.64
C ARG A 147 2.28 -3.96 15.20
N GLY A 148 2.56 -5.03 14.45
CA GLY A 148 1.56 -5.95 13.93
C GLY A 148 0.70 -5.37 12.79
N LEU A 149 1.20 -4.34 12.10
CA LEU A 149 0.56 -3.69 10.96
C LEU A 149 1.41 -3.91 9.70
N GLY A 150 0.94 -4.78 8.83
CA GLY A 150 1.76 -5.31 7.73
C GLY A 150 2.69 -6.43 8.19
N ILE A 151 3.50 -6.90 7.27
CA ILE A 151 4.52 -7.92 7.50
C ILE A 151 5.92 -7.37 7.24
N TRP A 152 6.91 -8.00 7.85
CA TRP A 152 8.30 -7.80 7.52
C TRP A 152 9.03 -9.13 7.64
N TYR A 153 10.21 -9.25 7.06
CA TYR A 153 10.90 -10.52 6.90
C TYR A 153 12.17 -10.64 7.73
N ASN A 154 12.56 -11.88 7.98
CA ASN A 154 13.90 -12.24 8.46
C ASN A 154 14.57 -13.13 7.39
N LYS A 155 15.65 -12.65 6.79
CA LYS A 155 16.38 -13.36 5.71
C LYS A 155 16.78 -14.79 6.07
N LYS A 156 17.01 -15.09 7.35
CA LYS A 156 17.33 -16.45 7.84
C LYS A 156 16.21 -17.46 7.53
N ASN A 157 14.96 -17.00 7.40
CA ASN A 157 13.82 -17.85 7.11
C ASN A 157 13.69 -18.25 5.63
N ALA A 158 14.42 -17.60 4.72
CA ALA A 158 14.39 -17.89 3.29
C ALA A 158 14.66 -19.37 2.96
N LYS A 159 15.59 -20.00 3.69
CA LYS A 159 15.95 -21.43 3.51
C LYS A 159 14.80 -22.41 3.80
N LYS A 160 13.72 -21.96 4.44
CA LYS A 160 12.54 -22.79 4.73
C LYS A 160 11.55 -22.86 3.56
N ILE A 161 11.76 -22.07 2.52
CA ILE A 161 10.94 -22.04 1.31
C ILE A 161 11.73 -22.70 0.17
N ALA A 162 11.16 -23.73 -0.43
CA ALA A 162 11.79 -24.49 -1.52
C ALA A 162 11.65 -23.82 -2.90
N VAL A 163 10.61 -23.02 -3.12
CA VAL A 163 10.35 -22.33 -4.40
C VAL A 163 11.50 -21.37 -4.72
N GLU A 164 12.02 -21.43 -5.95
CA GLU A 164 13.13 -20.58 -6.45
C GLU A 164 12.67 -19.65 -7.59
N ASP A 165 11.56 -19.95 -8.25
CA ASP A 165 11.04 -19.14 -9.35
C ASP A 165 10.45 -17.83 -8.82
N GLU A 166 10.94 -16.71 -9.35
CA GLU A 166 10.51 -15.35 -8.94
C GLU A 166 9.03 -15.12 -9.13
N LYS A 167 8.50 -15.50 -10.32
CA LYS A 167 7.09 -15.29 -10.66
C LYS A 167 6.19 -16.05 -9.69
N ALA A 168 6.51 -17.31 -9.44
CA ALA A 168 5.78 -18.14 -8.49
C ALA A 168 5.83 -17.59 -7.06
N LEU A 169 6.97 -17.03 -6.64
CA LEU A 169 7.10 -16.39 -5.33
C LEU A 169 6.23 -15.13 -5.21
N LEU A 170 6.27 -14.25 -6.22
CA LEU A 170 5.43 -13.04 -6.26
C LEU A 170 3.93 -13.38 -6.22
N GLU A 171 3.52 -14.37 -7.02
CA GLU A 171 2.13 -14.85 -7.07
C GLU A 171 1.67 -15.40 -5.72
N LYS A 172 2.48 -16.25 -5.08
CA LYS A 172 2.19 -16.82 -3.73
C LYS A 172 2.11 -15.74 -2.65
N ILE A 173 2.91 -14.67 -2.76
CA ILE A 173 2.83 -13.50 -1.86
C ILE A 173 1.50 -12.79 -2.05
N GLY A 174 1.01 -12.68 -3.30
CA GLY A 174 -0.29 -12.12 -3.62
C GLY A 174 -0.34 -11.14 -4.78
N TYR A 175 0.79 -10.86 -5.44
CA TYR A 175 0.88 -9.90 -6.54
C TYR A 175 0.20 -10.41 -7.83
N ASP A 176 -0.31 -9.47 -8.63
CA ASP A 176 -0.63 -9.73 -10.03
C ASP A 176 0.68 -9.83 -10.83
N VAL A 177 0.93 -11.00 -11.38
CA VAL A 177 2.15 -11.31 -12.16
C VAL A 177 1.93 -11.28 -13.67
N THR A 178 0.80 -10.75 -14.15
CA THR A 178 0.56 -10.50 -15.57
C THR A 178 1.61 -9.55 -16.15
N ASN A 179 2.07 -8.59 -15.34
CA ASN A 179 3.27 -7.80 -15.58
C ASN A 179 4.28 -8.07 -14.46
N GLN A 180 5.15 -9.05 -14.66
CA GLN A 180 6.13 -9.47 -13.65
C GLN A 180 7.10 -8.35 -13.26
N ASN A 181 7.49 -7.49 -14.20
CA ASN A 181 8.38 -6.36 -13.90
C ASN A 181 7.71 -5.35 -12.96
N ALA A 182 6.46 -5.00 -13.20
CA ALA A 182 5.71 -4.11 -12.31
C ALA A 182 5.53 -4.73 -10.91
N ALA A 183 5.18 -6.02 -10.82
CA ALA A 183 5.05 -6.75 -9.56
C ALA A 183 6.37 -6.78 -8.78
N ARG A 184 7.50 -7.04 -9.46
CA ARG A 184 8.85 -6.99 -8.89
C ARG A 184 9.14 -5.61 -8.28
N TRP A 185 8.84 -4.55 -9.01
CA TRP A 185 9.06 -3.18 -8.55
C TRP A 185 8.22 -2.80 -7.34
N ALA A 186 6.95 -3.22 -7.31
CA ALA A 186 6.09 -3.03 -6.16
C ALA A 186 6.64 -3.76 -4.93
N PHE A 187 7.04 -5.02 -5.09
CA PHE A 187 7.71 -5.79 -4.03
C PHE A 187 8.98 -5.10 -3.52
N ILE A 188 9.85 -4.64 -4.42
CA ILE A 188 11.10 -3.97 -4.04
C ILE A 188 10.79 -2.65 -3.31
N ARG A 189 9.82 -1.89 -3.76
CA ARG A 189 9.39 -0.64 -3.10
C ARG A 189 8.92 -0.89 -1.67
N HIS A 190 8.21 -1.98 -1.45
CA HIS A 190 7.70 -2.34 -0.13
C HIS A 190 8.80 -2.91 0.78
N PHE A 191 9.57 -3.90 0.32
CA PHE A 191 10.46 -4.72 1.16
C PHE A 191 11.95 -4.41 1.01
N MET A 192 12.36 -3.74 -0.07
CA MET A 192 13.75 -3.44 -0.40
C MET A 192 13.91 -1.99 -0.88
N PRO A 193 13.34 -0.98 -0.19
CA PRO A 193 13.22 0.39 -0.71
C PRO A 193 14.56 1.09 -1.00
N ALA A 194 15.66 0.62 -0.42
CA ALA A 194 17.00 1.14 -0.70
C ALA A 194 17.43 0.96 -2.18
N PHE A 195 16.83 0.00 -2.90
CA PHE A 195 17.10 -0.23 -4.33
C PHE A 195 16.23 0.61 -5.27
N ILE A 196 15.25 1.37 -4.73
CA ILE A 196 14.40 2.26 -5.54
C ILE A 196 15.13 3.59 -5.73
N PRO A 197 15.40 4.01 -6.98
CA PRO A 197 15.99 5.32 -7.25
C PRO A 197 15.04 6.45 -6.81
N THR A 198 15.60 7.61 -6.54
CA THR A 198 14.79 8.82 -6.36
C THR A 198 14.39 9.34 -7.73
N ASP A 199 13.12 9.73 -7.88
CA ASP A 199 12.58 10.27 -9.12
C ASP A 199 11.66 11.45 -8.81
N THR A 200 11.26 12.20 -9.83
CA THR A 200 10.29 13.27 -9.68
C THR A 200 8.88 12.71 -9.49
N VAL A 201 8.02 13.48 -8.81
CA VAL A 201 6.61 13.12 -8.66
C VAL A 201 5.95 12.94 -10.03
N GLU A 202 6.24 13.82 -10.98
CA GLU A 202 5.70 13.77 -12.34
C GLU A 202 6.07 12.46 -13.06
N ASN A 203 7.34 12.07 -13.02
CA ASN A 203 7.79 10.82 -13.64
C ASN A 203 7.12 9.60 -13.00
N LEU A 204 7.05 9.55 -11.67
CA LEU A 204 6.41 8.45 -10.95
C LEU A 204 4.91 8.32 -11.27
N LEU A 205 4.21 9.44 -11.47
CA LEU A 205 2.80 9.42 -11.86
C LEU A 205 2.60 8.97 -13.31
N LYS A 206 3.55 9.30 -14.20
CA LYS A 206 3.51 8.85 -15.61
C LYS A 206 3.92 7.38 -15.75
N LYS A 207 4.95 6.97 -15.02
CA LYS A 207 5.51 5.61 -15.07
C LYS A 207 5.97 5.18 -13.68
N PRO A 208 5.16 4.40 -12.93
CA PRO A 208 5.44 4.06 -11.54
C PRO A 208 6.61 3.08 -11.36
N TYR A 209 7.13 2.51 -12.43
CA TYR A 209 8.27 1.60 -12.41
C TYR A 209 9.11 1.75 -13.69
N PRO A 210 10.45 1.63 -13.64
CA PRO A 210 11.31 1.63 -14.84
C PRO A 210 11.26 0.30 -15.59
N ASP A 211 11.74 0.31 -16.85
CA ASP A 211 11.77 -0.89 -17.69
C ASP A 211 12.76 -1.93 -17.15
N GLU A 212 13.87 -1.47 -16.59
CA GLU A 212 14.92 -2.33 -16.06
C GLU A 212 15.24 -2.01 -14.60
N ILE A 213 15.61 -3.04 -13.86
CA ILE A 213 16.09 -2.91 -12.50
C ILE A 213 17.47 -3.54 -12.37
N LYS A 214 18.39 -2.77 -11.78
CA LYS A 214 19.70 -3.29 -11.35
C LYS A 214 19.59 -3.77 -9.90
N ILE A 215 19.27 -5.04 -9.74
CA ILE A 215 19.22 -5.70 -8.43
C ILE A 215 19.96 -7.03 -8.49
N ASP A 216 20.61 -7.39 -7.40
CA ASP A 216 21.14 -8.72 -7.20
C ASP A 216 19.98 -9.73 -7.11
N MET A 217 19.84 -10.57 -8.14
CA MET A 217 18.76 -11.56 -8.24
C MET A 217 18.79 -12.59 -7.10
N PRO A 218 19.93 -13.17 -6.69
CA PRO A 218 20.02 -13.98 -5.47
C PRO A 218 19.44 -13.30 -4.23
N LEU A 219 19.75 -12.01 -4.02
CA LEU A 219 19.23 -11.24 -2.90
C LEU A 219 17.71 -11.01 -3.00
N LEU A 220 17.20 -10.76 -4.19
CA LEU A 220 15.76 -10.62 -4.43
C LEU A 220 15.03 -11.92 -4.11
N ILE A 221 15.48 -13.06 -4.66
CA ILE A 221 14.89 -14.38 -4.40
C ILE A 221 14.92 -14.71 -2.91
N GLN A 222 16.05 -14.48 -2.25
CA GLN A 222 16.16 -14.67 -0.80
C GLN A 222 15.12 -13.83 -0.03
N THR A 223 14.91 -12.57 -0.45
CA THR A 223 13.96 -11.68 0.22
C THR A 223 12.52 -12.11 -0.03
N LEU A 224 12.18 -12.48 -1.27
CA LEU A 224 10.86 -13.04 -1.63
C LEU A 224 10.53 -14.27 -0.80
N LYS A 225 11.47 -15.23 -0.70
CA LYS A 225 11.31 -16.44 0.13
C LYS A 225 11.09 -16.10 1.60
N ALA A 226 11.85 -15.15 2.13
CA ALA A 226 11.73 -14.73 3.53
C ALA A 226 10.38 -14.05 3.82
N VAL A 227 9.86 -13.25 2.89
CA VAL A 227 8.51 -12.62 2.98
C VAL A 227 7.43 -13.68 2.89
N LEU A 228 7.52 -14.60 1.92
CA LEU A 228 6.53 -15.69 1.78
C LEU A 228 6.44 -16.53 3.06
N PHE A 229 7.57 -16.86 3.68
CA PHE A 229 7.56 -17.58 4.96
C PHE A 229 6.76 -16.86 6.06
N GLU A 230 6.85 -15.52 6.15
CA GLU A 230 6.09 -14.76 7.16
C GLU A 230 4.58 -14.69 6.87
N ILE A 231 4.19 -14.93 5.62
CA ILE A 231 2.78 -15.03 5.19
C ILE A 231 2.19 -16.41 5.47
N GLU A 232 2.99 -17.48 5.28
CA GLU A 232 2.55 -18.87 5.44
C GLU A 232 2.60 -19.36 6.92
N LYS A 233 3.23 -18.58 7.81
CA LYS A 233 3.35 -18.83 9.24
C LYS A 233 2.04 -18.52 10.01
#